data_adae3108aecf347af5296f80ea7101b9
#
_entry.id   adae3108aecf347af5296f80ea7101b9
#
_cell.length_a   1.000
_cell.length_b   1.000
_cell.length_c   1.000
_cell.angle_alpha   90.00
_cell.angle_beta   90.00
_cell.angle_gamma   90.00
#
_symmetry.space_group_name_H-M   'P 1'
#
loop_
_entity.id
_entity.type
_entity.pdbx_description
1 polymer ?
#
loop_
_entity_poly.entity_id
_entity_poly.type
_entity_poly.pdbx_seq_one_letter_code
_entity_poly.pdbx_strand_id
1 'polypeptide(L)'
;SKAEMLKDETLEGVKVTRKTVDEPPPLPFNLSKLTSYCGSKFGYSPMDVMNITQSLRDNYKAISYNRTDCQYLTSRQYEQSGVTMDAVIQNIGFRPKLLDMSIKSRCFNDKYTTESDGAHTAIIPQAIHVDINAMTERERNVYLAICKYYMAQFLPPAKKEKSRLAAPLNDGGSLVATATKTVEPGYLTIFKKDADVEPDDISPLCNLKTGEYSADVTDAHVLEKETKPPARYTQSTLAADMTCIAKYVDDPTAKALLREKDKEKPDENGSIGTPATRASIIVGLIKHGYLTDDGKHVISTKKAREFYRILPDEVKKADMTAYWWALQEDIRTGARDYHVLTDSVLETVTRIVHTDYPRLSEDLLKELSAGDSANRPSLGKCPRCGSPVIEGKKGYGCSGWKNGCKFVIWKKSKHPMLQNCSVSASNVKTWLSAPWKEEVSDGQNTGRLVSGKTVHFKKLLSQKKEKTFEGDVFLVDDPSSEYGPGFKLAIGDDKVVLGKCPRCGGDVTEFSLGFSCSNHKSGCGFVIWKKSKLKTLSKITFTASDVKAFLAGKTVKKSNLVKRDGSTYAASLRMKDDPTSQYGPDFEPVFGK
;
A
#
# COMPACT_ATOMS: atom_id res chain seq x y z
N SER A 1 25.01 -18.59 -46.79
CA SER A 1 24.82 -18.88 -45.34
C SER A 1 24.49 -20.37 -45.15
N LYS A 2 24.66 -20.90 -43.93
CA LYS A 2 24.25 -22.27 -43.60
C LYS A 2 22.75 -22.54 -43.89
N ALA A 3 21.93 -21.54 -43.75
CA ALA A 3 20.50 -21.61 -44.07
C ALA A 3 20.25 -21.82 -45.58
N GLU A 4 21.00 -21.16 -46.45
CA GLU A 4 20.91 -21.36 -47.92
C GLU A 4 21.32 -22.76 -48.35
N MET A 5 22.30 -23.37 -47.66
CA MET A 5 22.73 -24.73 -47.94
C MET A 5 21.73 -25.80 -47.50
N LEU A 6 20.89 -25.47 -46.53
CA LEU A 6 19.84 -26.37 -46.04
C LEU A 6 18.55 -26.31 -46.83
N LYS A 7 18.35 -25.29 -47.65
CA LYS A 7 17.15 -25.12 -48.44
C LYS A 7 17.10 -26.21 -49.51
N ASP A 8 15.94 -26.84 -49.67
CA ASP A 8 15.68 -27.92 -50.58
C ASP A 8 16.48 -29.22 -50.31
N GLU A 9 17.14 -29.34 -49.13
CA GLU A 9 17.78 -30.59 -48.66
C GLU A 9 16.74 -31.53 -48.02
N THR A 10 16.93 -32.85 -48.25
CA THR A 10 16.21 -33.89 -47.51
C THR A 10 17.07 -34.32 -46.30
N LEU A 11 16.54 -34.18 -45.12
CA LEU A 11 17.20 -34.59 -43.87
C LEU A 11 16.77 -36.02 -43.52
N GLU A 12 17.71 -36.93 -43.46
CA GLU A 12 17.48 -38.30 -43.02
C GLU A 12 17.76 -38.47 -41.54
N GLY A 13 17.18 -39.49 -40.91
CA GLY A 13 17.37 -39.78 -39.50
C GLY A 13 16.77 -38.73 -38.54
N VAL A 14 15.74 -38.04 -38.98
CA VAL A 14 15.01 -37.07 -38.15
C VAL A 14 14.26 -37.80 -37.02
N LYS A 15 14.70 -37.62 -35.81
CA LYS A 15 14.17 -38.33 -34.63
C LYS A 15 13.11 -37.52 -33.88
N VAL A 16 11.93 -38.06 -33.81
CA VAL A 16 10.84 -37.48 -32.97
C VAL A 16 10.71 -38.32 -31.72
N THR A 17 10.79 -37.64 -30.56
CA THR A 17 10.60 -38.26 -29.24
C THR A 17 9.48 -37.54 -28.52
N ARG A 18 8.65 -38.32 -27.80
CA ARG A 18 7.52 -37.78 -26.98
C ARG A 18 7.68 -38.28 -25.56
N LYS A 19 7.44 -37.39 -24.60
CA LYS A 19 7.47 -37.72 -23.18
C LYS A 19 6.31 -37.05 -22.47
N THR A 20 5.50 -37.84 -21.78
CA THR A 20 4.49 -37.32 -20.87
C THR A 20 5.16 -36.99 -19.54
N VAL A 21 4.88 -35.79 -19.02
CA VAL A 21 5.43 -35.27 -17.77
C VAL A 21 4.27 -34.76 -16.91
N ASP A 22 4.26 -35.18 -15.65
CA ASP A 22 3.37 -34.63 -14.65
C ASP A 22 3.93 -33.29 -14.14
N GLU A 23 3.13 -32.24 -14.27
CA GLU A 23 3.45 -30.92 -13.74
C GLU A 23 2.63 -30.72 -12.46
N PRO A 24 3.28 -30.73 -11.29
CA PRO A 24 2.58 -30.53 -10.03
C PRO A 24 2.08 -29.09 -9.89
N PRO A 25 1.05 -28.84 -9.05
CA PRO A 25 0.59 -27.48 -8.78
C PRO A 25 1.73 -26.63 -8.17
N PRO A 26 1.70 -25.30 -8.42
CA PRO A 26 2.58 -24.38 -7.74
C PRO A 26 2.36 -24.46 -6.23
N LEU A 27 3.44 -24.29 -5.46
CA LEU A 27 3.34 -24.27 -4.00
C LEU A 27 2.43 -23.10 -3.55
N PRO A 28 1.80 -23.21 -2.38
CA PRO A 28 1.13 -22.08 -1.74
C PRO A 28 2.05 -20.88 -1.57
N PHE A 29 1.50 -19.72 -1.30
CA PHE A 29 2.28 -18.50 -1.21
C PHE A 29 3.07 -18.38 0.11
N ASN A 30 4.29 -17.88 0.00
CA ASN A 30 4.92 -17.05 1.01
C ASN A 30 4.71 -15.57 0.66
N LEU A 31 5.14 -14.64 1.52
CA LEU A 31 4.94 -13.23 1.27
C LEU A 31 5.68 -12.73 0.00
N SER A 32 6.88 -13.23 -0.26
CA SER A 32 7.66 -12.83 -1.45
C SER A 32 6.99 -13.26 -2.75
N LYS A 33 6.53 -14.51 -2.84
CA LYS A 33 5.81 -15.03 -4.02
C LYS A 33 4.46 -14.35 -4.21
N LEU A 34 3.71 -14.11 -3.11
CA LEU A 34 2.45 -13.39 -3.16
C LEU A 34 2.66 -11.95 -3.65
N THR A 35 3.72 -11.28 -3.18
CA THR A 35 4.09 -9.93 -3.64
C THR A 35 4.41 -9.92 -5.14
N SER A 36 5.19 -10.87 -5.62
CA SER A 36 5.53 -10.99 -7.04
C SER A 36 4.29 -11.26 -7.89
N TYR A 37 3.42 -12.18 -7.46
CA TYR A 37 2.18 -12.51 -8.14
C TYR A 37 1.23 -11.30 -8.21
N CYS A 38 0.98 -10.63 -7.09
CA CYS A 38 0.11 -9.46 -7.06
C CYS A 38 0.68 -8.27 -7.84
N GLY A 39 2.01 -8.12 -7.83
CA GLY A 39 2.68 -7.10 -8.63
C GLY A 39 2.54 -7.34 -10.13
N SER A 40 2.74 -8.57 -10.59
CA SER A 40 2.59 -8.95 -12.00
C SER A 40 1.14 -8.85 -12.45
N LYS A 41 0.21 -9.39 -11.66
CA LYS A 41 -1.18 -9.56 -12.08
C LYS A 41 -2.06 -8.33 -11.86
N PHE A 42 -1.84 -7.59 -10.79
CA PHE A 42 -2.68 -6.48 -10.36
C PHE A 42 -1.95 -5.13 -10.29
N GLY A 43 -0.63 -5.11 -10.49
CA GLY A 43 0.17 -3.90 -10.36
C GLY A 43 0.32 -3.41 -8.91
N TYR A 44 0.10 -4.27 -7.89
CA TYR A 44 0.21 -3.87 -6.49
C TYR A 44 1.66 -3.74 -6.07
N SER A 45 1.97 -2.68 -5.32
CA SER A 45 3.29 -2.54 -4.71
C SER A 45 3.50 -3.57 -3.58
N PRO A 46 4.76 -3.89 -3.22
CA PRO A 46 5.06 -4.76 -2.08
C PRO A 46 4.44 -4.28 -0.76
N MET A 47 4.37 -2.96 -0.56
CA MET A 47 3.75 -2.36 0.63
C MET A 47 2.23 -2.52 0.61
N ASP A 48 1.59 -2.38 -0.57
CA ASP A 48 0.15 -2.66 -0.71
C ASP A 48 -0.16 -4.10 -0.32
N VAL A 49 0.60 -5.08 -0.85
CA VAL A 49 0.38 -6.50 -0.55
C VAL A 49 0.57 -6.79 0.94
N MET A 50 1.59 -6.19 1.56
CA MET A 50 1.81 -6.32 3.00
C MET A 50 0.66 -5.75 3.82
N ASN A 51 0.15 -4.57 3.48
CA ASN A 51 -0.98 -3.95 4.18
C ASN A 51 -2.28 -4.73 3.96
N ILE A 52 -2.53 -5.21 2.74
CA ILE A 52 -3.70 -6.02 2.40
C ILE A 52 -3.68 -7.33 3.19
N THR A 53 -2.55 -8.05 3.17
CA THR A 53 -2.44 -9.32 3.90
C THR A 53 -2.53 -9.12 5.41
N GLN A 54 -2.01 -8.00 5.94
CA GLN A 54 -2.18 -7.64 7.35
C GLN A 54 -3.66 -7.40 7.68
N SER A 55 -4.41 -6.71 6.80
CA SER A 55 -5.86 -6.52 6.96
C SER A 55 -6.62 -7.84 6.89
N LEU A 56 -6.33 -8.69 5.91
CA LEU A 56 -6.95 -10.01 5.78
C LEU A 56 -6.74 -10.88 7.02
N ARG A 57 -5.57 -10.78 7.66
CA ARG A 57 -5.25 -11.50 8.89
C ARG A 57 -5.91 -10.87 10.13
N ASP A 58 -5.77 -9.56 10.33
CA ASP A 58 -6.11 -8.91 11.59
C ASP A 58 -7.59 -8.52 11.67
N ASN A 59 -8.16 -8.02 10.57
CA ASN A 59 -9.54 -7.56 10.55
C ASN A 59 -10.51 -8.71 10.20
N TYR A 60 -10.17 -9.52 9.20
CA TYR A 60 -11.04 -10.61 8.73
C TYR A 60 -10.71 -11.97 9.31
N LYS A 61 -9.53 -12.18 9.92
CA LYS A 61 -9.01 -13.48 10.36
C LYS A 61 -8.97 -14.53 9.24
N ALA A 62 -8.98 -14.07 7.99
CA ALA A 62 -9.24 -14.88 6.80
C ALA A 62 -8.04 -15.73 6.36
N ILE A 63 -6.83 -15.37 6.76
CA ILE A 63 -5.59 -16.02 6.34
C ILE A 63 -4.68 -16.32 7.54
N SER A 64 -3.76 -17.29 7.36
CA SER A 64 -2.70 -17.61 8.29
C SER A 64 -1.69 -16.46 8.45
N TYR A 65 -0.61 -16.69 9.20
CA TYR A 65 0.45 -15.69 9.36
C TYR A 65 1.02 -15.22 8.02
N ASN A 66 0.97 -13.91 7.75
CA ASN A 66 1.27 -13.35 6.44
C ASN A 66 2.75 -13.00 6.21
N ARG A 67 3.59 -12.94 7.26
CA ARG A 67 5.00 -12.54 7.14
C ARG A 67 5.95 -13.74 7.10
N THR A 68 5.53 -14.80 6.43
CA THR A 68 6.28 -16.04 6.31
C THR A 68 7.13 -16.07 5.03
N ASP A 69 8.29 -16.71 5.10
CA ASP A 69 9.14 -17.08 3.97
C ASP A 69 8.92 -18.54 3.53
N CYS A 70 8.12 -19.31 4.27
CA CYS A 70 7.81 -20.70 3.99
C CYS A 70 6.66 -20.86 3.00
N GLN A 71 6.75 -21.85 2.11
CA GLN A 71 5.70 -22.27 1.16
C GLN A 71 5.14 -23.66 1.46
N TYR A 72 5.57 -24.26 2.56
CA TYR A 72 5.16 -25.61 2.95
C TYR A 72 4.17 -25.58 4.09
N LEU A 73 3.45 -26.70 4.22
CA LEU A 73 2.44 -26.95 5.22
C LEU A 73 2.80 -28.21 5.99
N THR A 74 2.35 -28.31 7.25
CA THR A 74 2.55 -29.47 8.09
C THR A 74 1.58 -30.61 7.74
N SER A 75 1.93 -31.84 8.14
CA SER A 75 1.03 -32.99 8.07
C SER A 75 -0.26 -32.76 8.87
N ARG A 76 -0.19 -32.08 10.03
CA ARG A 76 -1.36 -31.67 10.81
C ARG A 76 -2.29 -30.74 10.02
N GLN A 77 -1.74 -29.80 9.25
CA GLN A 77 -2.56 -28.91 8.41
C GLN A 77 -3.21 -29.67 7.25
N TYR A 78 -2.60 -30.78 6.78
CA TYR A 78 -3.27 -31.68 5.83
C TYR A 78 -4.48 -32.38 6.47
N GLU A 79 -4.34 -32.92 7.67
CA GLU A 79 -5.44 -33.55 8.40
C GLU A 79 -6.62 -32.60 8.65
N GLN A 80 -6.33 -31.32 8.88
CA GLN A 80 -7.33 -30.26 9.09
C GLN A 80 -7.87 -29.64 7.80
N SER A 81 -7.34 -30.03 6.65
CA SER A 81 -7.63 -29.38 5.37
C SER A 81 -9.09 -29.47 4.93
N GLY A 82 -9.81 -30.51 5.34
CA GLY A 82 -11.22 -30.67 5.01
C GLY A 82 -12.07 -29.50 5.50
N VAL A 83 -11.93 -29.14 6.78
CA VAL A 83 -12.67 -28.01 7.38
C VAL A 83 -12.29 -26.69 6.73
N THR A 84 -11.00 -26.49 6.44
CA THR A 84 -10.52 -25.30 5.74
C THR A 84 -11.08 -25.22 4.31
N MET A 85 -11.11 -26.34 3.59
CA MET A 85 -11.64 -26.40 2.23
C MET A 85 -13.13 -26.10 2.18
N ASP A 86 -13.91 -26.62 3.10
CA ASP A 86 -15.36 -26.38 3.19
C ASP A 86 -15.62 -24.88 3.43
N ALA A 87 -14.88 -24.25 4.33
CA ALA A 87 -14.96 -22.81 4.55
C ALA A 87 -14.58 -22.00 3.30
N VAL A 88 -13.51 -22.40 2.60
CA VAL A 88 -13.10 -21.75 1.35
C VAL A 88 -14.18 -21.84 0.29
N ILE A 89 -14.74 -23.03 0.05
CA ILE A 89 -15.81 -23.25 -0.94
C ILE A 89 -17.03 -22.39 -0.61
N GLN A 90 -17.40 -22.31 0.66
CA GLN A 90 -18.50 -21.47 1.13
C GLN A 90 -18.23 -19.98 0.88
N ASN A 91 -17.04 -19.51 1.26
CA ASN A 91 -16.67 -18.11 1.15
C ASN A 91 -16.61 -17.61 -0.31
N ILE A 92 -16.09 -18.42 -1.22
CA ILE A 92 -15.90 -18.01 -2.62
C ILE A 92 -17.03 -18.49 -3.56
N GLY A 93 -17.95 -19.35 -3.08
CA GLY A 93 -19.06 -19.89 -3.87
C GLY A 93 -18.63 -20.77 -5.04
N PHE A 94 -17.46 -21.41 -4.95
CA PHE A 94 -16.89 -22.20 -6.05
C PHE A 94 -16.23 -23.49 -5.53
N ARG A 95 -16.59 -24.63 -6.13
CA ARG A 95 -15.96 -25.93 -5.91
C ARG A 95 -15.36 -26.46 -7.22
N PRO A 96 -14.05 -26.73 -7.28
CA PRO A 96 -13.45 -27.34 -8.48
C PRO A 96 -13.99 -28.75 -8.74
N LYS A 97 -14.24 -29.08 -10.02
CA LYS A 97 -14.77 -30.42 -10.41
C LYS A 97 -13.81 -31.55 -10.08
N LEU A 98 -12.51 -31.31 -10.15
CA LEU A 98 -11.46 -32.32 -9.92
C LEU A 98 -10.93 -32.30 -8.48
N LEU A 99 -11.63 -31.63 -7.53
CA LEU A 99 -11.22 -31.54 -6.14
C LEU A 99 -11.26 -32.92 -5.48
N ASP A 100 -10.12 -33.39 -5.02
CA ASP A 100 -9.95 -34.65 -4.30
C ASP A 100 -9.10 -34.42 -3.04
N MET A 101 -9.74 -34.51 -1.87
CA MET A 101 -9.10 -34.30 -0.57
C MET A 101 -8.15 -35.41 -0.17
N SER A 102 -8.13 -36.56 -0.88
CA SER A 102 -7.14 -37.62 -0.66
C SER A 102 -5.77 -37.28 -1.26
N ILE A 103 -5.70 -36.29 -2.16
CA ILE A 103 -4.44 -35.84 -2.75
C ILE A 103 -3.63 -35.08 -1.70
N LYS A 104 -2.45 -35.59 -1.35
CA LYS A 104 -1.44 -34.94 -0.53
C LYS A 104 -0.35 -34.41 -1.44
N SER A 105 -0.45 -33.14 -1.84
CA SER A 105 0.56 -32.53 -2.71
C SER A 105 1.91 -32.37 -2.00
N ARG A 106 2.96 -32.06 -2.77
CA ARG A 106 4.34 -31.88 -2.25
C ARG A 106 4.48 -30.73 -1.23
N CYS A 107 3.47 -29.85 -1.09
CA CYS A 107 3.51 -28.75 -0.13
C CYS A 107 3.37 -29.25 1.31
N PHE A 108 2.74 -30.41 1.55
CA PHE A 108 2.58 -30.99 2.89
C PHE A 108 3.82 -31.76 3.29
N ASN A 109 4.79 -31.05 3.84
CA ASN A 109 6.12 -31.60 4.12
C ASN A 109 6.72 -30.99 5.39
N ASP A 110 6.70 -31.72 6.49
CA ASP A 110 7.17 -31.26 7.79
C ASP A 110 8.67 -30.94 7.82
N LYS A 111 9.47 -31.50 6.90
CA LYS A 111 10.90 -31.21 6.81
C LYS A 111 11.20 -29.71 6.54
N TYR A 112 10.31 -29.03 5.82
CA TYR A 112 10.47 -27.62 5.44
C TYR A 112 9.63 -26.66 6.28
N THR A 113 8.97 -27.16 7.32
CA THR A 113 8.26 -26.35 8.30
C THR A 113 9.05 -26.36 9.60
N THR A 114 9.29 -25.19 10.20
CA THR A 114 9.97 -25.11 11.50
C THR A 114 9.06 -25.67 12.59
N GLU A 115 9.51 -26.72 13.25
CA GLU A 115 8.73 -27.49 14.24
C GLU A 115 8.25 -26.69 15.45
N SER A 116 8.89 -25.56 15.77
CA SER A 116 8.68 -24.95 17.07
C SER A 116 7.30 -24.34 17.30
N ASP A 117 6.56 -23.85 16.28
CA ASP A 117 5.33 -23.10 16.54
C ASP A 117 4.21 -23.17 15.49
N GLY A 118 4.37 -23.85 14.36
CA GLY A 118 3.38 -23.82 13.27
C GLY A 118 3.12 -22.42 12.67
N ALA A 119 3.84 -21.40 13.14
CA ALA A 119 3.67 -20.01 12.74
C ALA A 119 4.32 -19.69 11.39
N HIS A 120 5.34 -20.44 11.00
CA HIS A 120 6.11 -20.24 9.77
C HIS A 120 5.76 -21.29 8.71
N THR A 121 4.48 -21.42 8.40
CA THR A 121 3.97 -22.19 7.27
C THR A 121 3.51 -21.26 6.15
N ALA A 122 3.14 -21.81 4.99
CA ALA A 122 2.61 -21.05 3.88
C ALA A 122 1.38 -20.19 4.25
N ILE A 123 1.16 -19.13 3.49
CA ILE A 123 -0.04 -18.30 3.62
C ILE A 123 -1.22 -19.06 3.02
N ILE A 124 -2.15 -19.47 3.86
CA ILE A 124 -3.35 -20.21 3.50
C ILE A 124 -4.61 -19.57 4.08
N PRO A 125 -5.80 -19.83 3.50
CA PRO A 125 -7.05 -19.41 4.11
C PRO A 125 -7.26 -20.13 5.45
N GLN A 126 -8.02 -19.49 6.35
CA GLN A 126 -8.43 -20.08 7.64
C GLN A 126 -9.80 -20.74 7.53
N ALA A 127 -10.06 -21.69 8.42
CA ALA A 127 -11.32 -22.43 8.50
C ALA A 127 -12.44 -21.59 9.15
N ILE A 128 -12.73 -20.42 8.60
CA ILE A 128 -13.76 -19.50 9.08
C ILE A 128 -14.64 -18.97 7.95
N HIS A 129 -15.85 -18.59 8.30
CA HIS A 129 -16.72 -17.88 7.36
C HIS A 129 -16.30 -16.43 7.24
N VAL A 130 -16.10 -15.97 6.00
CA VAL A 130 -15.72 -14.59 5.65
C VAL A 130 -16.65 -14.06 4.56
N ASP A 131 -17.26 -12.90 4.80
CA ASP A 131 -18.01 -12.20 3.74
C ASP A 131 -17.03 -11.50 2.79
N ILE A 132 -16.77 -12.11 1.64
CA ILE A 132 -15.89 -11.54 0.62
C ILE A 132 -16.45 -10.26 -0.02
N ASN A 133 -17.76 -9.98 0.11
CA ASN A 133 -18.37 -8.75 -0.40
C ASN A 133 -18.11 -7.56 0.53
N ALA A 134 -17.81 -7.81 1.81
CA ALA A 134 -17.38 -6.78 2.74
C ALA A 134 -15.91 -6.36 2.53
N MET A 135 -15.14 -7.13 1.76
CA MET A 135 -13.76 -6.81 1.41
C MET A 135 -13.69 -5.75 0.32
N THR A 136 -12.67 -4.90 0.39
CA THR A 136 -12.31 -4.07 -0.77
C THR A 136 -11.93 -4.95 -1.96
N GLU A 137 -12.00 -4.41 -3.18
CA GLU A 137 -11.60 -5.13 -4.39
C GLU A 137 -10.16 -5.67 -4.28
N ARG A 138 -9.25 -4.89 -3.73
CA ARG A 138 -7.84 -5.28 -3.54
C ARG A 138 -7.69 -6.44 -2.54
N GLU A 139 -8.38 -6.39 -1.41
CA GLU A 139 -8.38 -7.46 -0.41
C GLU A 139 -8.98 -8.75 -0.99
N ARG A 140 -10.09 -8.62 -1.71
CA ARG A 140 -10.74 -9.75 -2.39
C ARG A 140 -9.84 -10.41 -3.42
N ASN A 141 -9.14 -9.63 -4.26
CA ASN A 141 -8.22 -10.15 -5.25
C ASN A 141 -7.10 -10.98 -4.62
N VAL A 142 -6.51 -10.48 -3.53
CA VAL A 142 -5.45 -11.19 -2.80
C VAL A 142 -5.99 -12.43 -2.10
N TYR A 143 -7.15 -12.35 -1.43
CA TYR A 143 -7.79 -13.49 -0.78
C TYR A 143 -8.12 -14.61 -1.77
N LEU A 144 -8.72 -14.27 -2.92
CA LEU A 144 -9.05 -15.23 -3.98
C LEU A 144 -7.80 -15.88 -4.58
N ALA A 145 -6.69 -15.15 -4.72
CA ALA A 145 -5.43 -15.72 -5.16
C ALA A 145 -4.90 -16.76 -4.15
N ILE A 146 -4.92 -16.44 -2.85
CA ILE A 146 -4.52 -17.37 -1.78
C ILE A 146 -5.41 -18.62 -1.78
N CYS A 147 -6.73 -18.45 -1.90
CA CYS A 147 -7.68 -19.57 -1.97
C CYS A 147 -7.40 -20.47 -3.18
N LYS A 148 -7.18 -19.91 -4.39
CA LYS A 148 -6.88 -20.68 -5.59
C LYS A 148 -5.61 -21.52 -5.44
N TYR A 149 -4.53 -20.94 -4.93
CA TYR A 149 -3.27 -21.65 -4.73
C TYR A 149 -3.39 -22.74 -3.65
N TYR A 150 -4.20 -22.52 -2.63
CA TYR A 150 -4.52 -23.55 -1.63
C TYR A 150 -5.34 -24.69 -2.24
N MET A 151 -6.43 -24.38 -2.97
CA MET A 151 -7.26 -25.38 -3.64
C MET A 151 -6.48 -26.23 -4.65
N ALA A 152 -5.50 -25.63 -5.34
CA ALA A 152 -4.65 -26.32 -6.29
C ALA A 152 -3.91 -27.52 -5.66
N GLN A 153 -3.64 -27.48 -4.36
CA GLN A 153 -2.93 -28.55 -3.65
C GLN A 153 -3.72 -29.87 -3.55
N PHE A 154 -5.03 -29.80 -3.82
CA PHE A 154 -5.97 -30.94 -3.76
C PHE A 154 -6.52 -31.27 -5.16
N LEU A 155 -5.81 -30.88 -6.19
CA LEU A 155 -6.14 -31.20 -7.59
C LEU A 155 -5.04 -32.07 -8.19
N PRO A 156 -5.36 -32.95 -9.16
CA PRO A 156 -4.37 -33.76 -9.83
C PRO A 156 -3.36 -32.86 -10.57
N PRO A 157 -2.11 -33.34 -10.75
CA PRO A 157 -1.14 -32.64 -11.57
C PRO A 157 -1.63 -32.45 -13.00
N ALA A 158 -1.15 -31.45 -13.70
CA ALA A 158 -1.38 -31.31 -15.11
C ALA A 158 -0.43 -32.30 -15.85
N LYS A 159 -0.98 -33.05 -16.82
CA LYS A 159 -0.14 -33.87 -17.69
C LYS A 159 0.15 -33.14 -18.98
N LYS A 160 1.43 -32.91 -19.22
CA LYS A 160 1.95 -32.28 -20.43
C LYS A 160 2.73 -33.28 -21.26
N GLU A 161 2.44 -33.32 -22.54
CA GLU A 161 3.21 -34.07 -23.51
C GLU A 161 4.23 -33.14 -24.15
N LYS A 162 5.51 -33.46 -23.98
CA LYS A 162 6.64 -32.74 -24.58
C LYS A 162 7.13 -33.53 -25.78
N SER A 163 7.04 -32.93 -26.96
CA SER A 163 7.55 -33.46 -28.21
C SER A 163 8.88 -32.76 -28.54
N ARG A 164 9.87 -33.55 -28.96
CA ARG A 164 11.17 -33.04 -29.42
C ARG A 164 11.50 -33.69 -30.75
N LEU A 165 11.79 -32.86 -31.73
CA LEU A 165 12.36 -33.26 -33.00
C LEU A 165 13.87 -32.93 -32.99
N ALA A 166 14.72 -33.85 -33.44
CA ALA A 166 16.11 -33.62 -33.66
C ALA A 166 16.51 -34.21 -35.02
N ALA A 167 16.99 -33.37 -35.90
CA ALA A 167 17.49 -33.73 -37.22
C ALA A 167 19.01 -33.54 -37.24
N PRO A 168 19.81 -34.59 -37.45
CA PRO A 168 21.27 -34.49 -37.61
C PRO A 168 21.58 -33.76 -38.92
N LEU A 169 22.67 -32.99 -38.90
CA LEU A 169 23.23 -32.34 -40.09
C LEU A 169 24.54 -32.97 -40.48
N ASN A 170 24.87 -32.97 -41.77
CA ASN A 170 26.12 -33.58 -42.31
C ASN A 170 27.41 -32.98 -41.75
N ASP A 171 27.37 -31.79 -41.18
CA ASP A 171 28.51 -31.12 -40.55
C ASP A 171 28.67 -31.42 -39.04
N GLY A 172 27.92 -32.40 -38.51
CA GLY A 172 27.91 -32.77 -37.10
C GLY A 172 27.01 -31.89 -36.22
N GLY A 173 26.32 -30.88 -36.79
CA GLY A 173 25.31 -30.10 -36.10
C GLY A 173 23.97 -30.84 -36.01
N SER A 174 22.97 -30.17 -35.39
CA SER A 174 21.60 -30.68 -35.39
C SER A 174 20.59 -29.54 -35.39
N LEU A 175 19.47 -29.73 -36.09
CA LEU A 175 18.29 -28.89 -35.93
C LEU A 175 17.39 -29.48 -34.84
N VAL A 176 16.92 -28.66 -33.95
CA VAL A 176 16.05 -29.08 -32.83
C VAL A 176 14.81 -28.23 -32.78
N ALA A 177 13.65 -28.89 -32.72
CA ALA A 177 12.40 -28.26 -32.41
C ALA A 177 11.76 -28.93 -31.18
N THR A 178 11.06 -28.13 -30.38
CA THR A 178 10.31 -28.62 -29.21
C THR A 178 8.91 -28.07 -29.24
N ALA A 179 7.96 -28.86 -28.78
CA ALA A 179 6.58 -28.41 -28.58
C ALA A 179 5.99 -29.07 -27.34
N THR A 180 5.07 -28.37 -26.68
CA THR A 180 4.41 -28.85 -25.46
C THR A 180 2.90 -28.72 -25.60
N LYS A 181 2.17 -29.79 -25.28
CA LYS A 181 0.71 -29.84 -25.31
C LYS A 181 0.18 -30.36 -23.97
N THR A 182 -0.82 -29.70 -23.43
CA THR A 182 -1.54 -30.16 -22.23
C THR A 182 -2.51 -31.27 -22.60
N VAL A 183 -2.28 -32.47 -22.06
CA VAL A 183 -3.13 -33.65 -22.28
C VAL A 183 -4.24 -33.73 -21.25
N GLU A 184 -3.88 -33.55 -19.99
CA GLU A 184 -4.82 -33.49 -18.87
C GLU A 184 -4.58 -32.18 -18.10
N PRO A 185 -5.54 -31.27 -18.04
CA PRO A 185 -5.31 -29.95 -17.45
C PRO A 185 -5.11 -29.97 -15.92
N GLY A 186 -5.63 -30.98 -15.22
CA GLY A 186 -5.47 -31.10 -13.78
C GLY A 186 -5.78 -29.79 -13.02
N TYR A 187 -4.85 -29.35 -12.17
CA TYR A 187 -4.95 -28.11 -11.40
C TYR A 187 -5.07 -26.85 -12.27
N LEU A 188 -4.62 -26.85 -13.50
CA LEU A 188 -4.73 -25.71 -14.43
C LEU A 188 -6.19 -25.29 -14.67
N THR A 189 -7.14 -26.19 -14.41
CA THR A 189 -8.58 -25.88 -14.56
C THR A 189 -9.06 -24.71 -13.72
N ILE A 190 -8.45 -24.44 -12.55
CA ILE A 190 -8.80 -23.30 -11.71
C ILE A 190 -8.09 -22.00 -12.11
N PHE A 191 -7.08 -22.10 -12.99
CA PHE A 191 -6.31 -20.95 -13.48
C PHE A 191 -6.65 -20.58 -14.94
N LYS A 192 -7.52 -21.34 -15.64
CA LYS A 192 -7.84 -21.15 -17.08
C LYS A 192 -8.26 -19.75 -17.51
N LYS A 193 -8.70 -18.91 -16.59
CA LYS A 193 -9.02 -17.49 -16.88
C LYS A 193 -7.86 -16.54 -16.53
N ASP A 194 -6.79 -17.06 -15.99
CA ASP A 194 -5.63 -16.29 -15.59
C ASP A 194 -4.59 -16.31 -16.72
N ALA A 195 -4.04 -15.15 -17.06
CA ALA A 195 -3.02 -15.01 -18.11
C ALA A 195 -1.70 -15.77 -17.79
N ASP A 196 -1.63 -16.40 -16.62
CA ASP A 196 -0.46 -17.12 -16.12
C ASP A 196 -0.37 -18.57 -16.63
N VAL A 197 -1.37 -19.06 -17.37
CA VAL A 197 -1.32 -20.38 -18.02
C VAL A 197 -0.75 -20.20 -19.42
N GLU A 198 0.46 -20.73 -19.63
CA GLU A 198 1.06 -20.75 -20.96
C GLU A 198 0.14 -21.49 -21.93
N PRO A 199 -0.18 -20.88 -23.08
CA PRO A 199 -0.98 -21.54 -24.10
C PRO A 199 -0.23 -22.77 -24.64
N ASP A 200 -0.98 -23.80 -25.00
CA ASP A 200 -0.40 -24.96 -25.68
C ASP A 200 0.24 -24.54 -27.02
N ASP A 201 1.36 -25.17 -27.37
CA ASP A 201 1.98 -25.00 -28.68
C ASP A 201 1.04 -25.50 -29.77
N ILE A 202 0.80 -24.66 -30.79
CA ILE A 202 -0.01 -25.01 -31.97
C ILE A 202 0.85 -25.76 -33.00
N SER A 203 2.08 -26.10 -32.64
CA SER A 203 3.02 -26.75 -33.56
C SER A 203 2.55 -28.10 -34.08
N PRO A 204 2.63 -28.36 -35.40
CA PRO A 204 2.33 -29.68 -35.99
C PRO A 204 3.16 -30.81 -35.35
N LEU A 205 4.33 -30.48 -34.74
CA LEU A 205 5.16 -31.43 -34.01
C LEU A 205 4.39 -32.17 -32.90
N CYS A 206 3.38 -31.51 -32.29
CA CYS A 206 2.51 -32.14 -31.29
C CYS A 206 1.68 -33.33 -31.84
N ASN A 207 1.57 -33.45 -33.15
CA ASN A 207 0.78 -34.50 -33.78
C ASN A 207 1.63 -35.66 -34.36
N LEU A 208 2.97 -35.45 -34.47
CA LEU A 208 3.88 -36.49 -34.95
C LEU A 208 4.06 -37.59 -33.90
N LYS A 209 4.03 -38.83 -34.28
CA LYS A 209 4.32 -39.97 -33.40
C LYS A 209 5.84 -40.10 -33.15
N THR A 210 6.18 -40.77 -32.06
CA THR A 210 7.58 -41.14 -31.81
C THR A 210 8.08 -42.06 -32.93
N GLY A 211 9.23 -41.75 -33.51
CA GLY A 211 9.80 -42.53 -34.64
C GLY A 211 10.93 -41.77 -35.32
N GLU A 212 11.43 -42.40 -36.36
CA GLU A 212 12.40 -41.85 -37.30
C GLU A 212 11.71 -41.46 -38.59
N TYR A 213 12.06 -40.31 -39.15
CA TYR A 213 11.47 -39.70 -40.31
C TYR A 213 12.51 -39.20 -41.28
N SER A 214 12.15 -39.08 -42.54
CA SER A 214 12.80 -38.21 -43.51
C SER A 214 12.01 -36.91 -43.63
N ALA A 215 12.67 -35.78 -43.77
CA ALA A 215 12.01 -34.48 -43.84
C ALA A 215 12.67 -33.57 -44.86
N ASP A 216 11.90 -33.01 -45.76
CA ASP A 216 12.37 -32.03 -46.73
C ASP A 216 12.36 -30.61 -46.12
N VAL A 217 13.47 -29.91 -46.28
CA VAL A 217 13.55 -28.49 -45.84
C VAL A 217 13.02 -27.59 -46.94
N THR A 218 11.79 -27.18 -46.82
CA THR A 218 11.15 -26.31 -47.81
C THR A 218 11.61 -24.86 -47.76
N ASP A 219 12.02 -24.38 -46.62
CA ASP A 219 12.59 -23.05 -46.42
C ASP A 219 13.53 -23.00 -45.22
N ALA A 220 14.58 -22.16 -45.31
CA ALA A 220 15.52 -21.91 -44.25
C ALA A 220 16.03 -20.49 -44.32
N HIS A 221 15.94 -19.76 -43.22
CA HIS A 221 16.41 -18.37 -43.14
C HIS A 221 17.02 -18.04 -41.79
N VAL A 222 17.95 -17.08 -41.82
CA VAL A 222 18.60 -16.56 -40.62
C VAL A 222 17.75 -15.44 -40.06
N LEU A 223 17.32 -15.59 -38.82
CA LEU A 223 16.65 -14.51 -38.07
C LEU A 223 17.71 -13.70 -37.32
N GLU A 224 17.97 -12.50 -37.79
CA GLU A 224 18.79 -11.54 -37.05
C GLU A 224 17.97 -10.97 -35.89
N LYS A 225 18.48 -11.13 -34.67
CA LYS A 225 17.83 -10.61 -33.48
C LYS A 225 18.80 -9.76 -32.68
N GLU A 226 18.35 -8.57 -32.32
CA GLU A 226 19.09 -7.74 -31.37
C GLU A 226 18.67 -8.08 -29.93
N THR A 227 19.66 -8.14 -29.02
CA THR A 227 19.38 -8.25 -27.60
C THR A 227 18.81 -6.93 -27.09
N LYS A 228 17.65 -6.99 -26.46
CA LYS A 228 17.08 -5.82 -25.81
C LYS A 228 17.70 -5.66 -24.41
N PRO A 229 17.92 -4.42 -23.94
CA PRO A 229 18.35 -4.20 -22.58
C PRO A 229 17.28 -4.75 -21.60
N PRO A 230 17.70 -5.20 -20.40
CA PRO A 230 16.76 -5.67 -19.38
C PRO A 230 15.66 -4.63 -19.11
N ALA A 231 14.45 -5.10 -18.84
CA ALA A 231 13.36 -4.21 -18.45
C ALA A 231 13.70 -3.48 -17.14
N ARG A 232 13.23 -2.24 -17.00
CA ARG A 232 13.35 -1.50 -15.73
C ARG A 232 12.58 -2.21 -14.63
N TYR A 233 13.08 -2.11 -13.42
CA TYR A 233 12.39 -2.67 -12.26
C TYR A 233 11.05 -1.97 -12.01
N THR A 234 10.06 -2.76 -11.64
CA THR A 234 8.92 -2.33 -10.83
C THR A 234 9.29 -2.50 -9.34
N GLN A 235 8.51 -1.95 -8.41
CA GLN A 235 8.75 -2.23 -6.99
C GLN A 235 8.73 -3.75 -6.68
N SER A 236 7.81 -4.50 -7.31
CA SER A 236 7.65 -5.94 -7.09
C SER A 236 8.81 -6.75 -7.67
N THR A 237 9.29 -6.41 -8.88
CA THR A 237 10.45 -7.10 -9.47
C THR A 237 11.74 -6.75 -8.76
N LEU A 238 11.88 -5.53 -8.21
CA LEU A 238 13.01 -5.17 -7.36
C LEU A 238 13.00 -5.98 -6.05
N ALA A 239 11.82 -6.10 -5.40
CA ALA A 239 11.68 -6.93 -4.20
C ALA A 239 11.99 -8.42 -4.48
N ALA A 240 11.58 -8.93 -5.64
CA ALA A 240 11.91 -10.28 -6.08
C ALA A 240 13.41 -10.45 -6.33
N ASP A 241 14.07 -9.46 -6.91
CA ASP A 241 15.52 -9.51 -7.17
C ASP A 241 16.34 -9.50 -5.88
N MET A 242 15.85 -8.87 -4.80
CA MET A 242 16.46 -8.91 -3.47
C MET A 242 16.50 -10.33 -2.86
N THR A 243 15.75 -11.29 -3.40
CA THR A 243 15.84 -12.70 -2.97
C THR A 243 17.01 -13.46 -3.61
N CYS A 244 17.66 -12.89 -4.62
CA CYS A 244 18.66 -13.57 -5.44
C CYS A 244 19.92 -12.71 -5.62
N ILE A 245 20.42 -12.08 -4.56
CA ILE A 245 21.55 -11.13 -4.61
C ILE A 245 22.89 -11.81 -4.88
N ALA A 246 23.04 -13.10 -4.57
CA ALA A 246 24.29 -13.83 -4.81
C ALA A 246 24.82 -13.73 -6.26
N LYS A 247 23.94 -13.46 -7.24
CA LYS A 247 24.35 -13.25 -8.65
C LYS A 247 25.15 -11.96 -8.87
N TYR A 248 25.04 -10.99 -7.97
CA TYR A 248 25.75 -9.70 -8.02
C TYR A 248 26.98 -9.64 -7.12
N VAL A 249 27.30 -10.72 -6.42
CA VAL A 249 28.46 -10.81 -5.53
C VAL A 249 29.64 -11.39 -6.32
N ASP A 250 30.74 -10.64 -6.37
CA ASP A 250 31.94 -11.02 -7.10
C ASP A 250 32.83 -11.96 -6.27
N ASP A 251 32.94 -11.72 -4.94
CA ASP A 251 33.72 -12.56 -4.04
C ASP A 251 33.11 -13.97 -3.94
N PRO A 252 33.85 -15.02 -4.36
CA PRO A 252 33.35 -16.40 -4.33
C PRO A 252 33.00 -16.88 -2.93
N THR A 253 33.74 -16.44 -1.89
CA THR A 253 33.51 -16.83 -0.51
C THR A 253 32.23 -16.22 0.03
N ALA A 254 32.05 -14.89 -0.12
CA ALA A 254 30.84 -14.21 0.26
C ALA A 254 29.62 -14.77 -0.48
N LYS A 255 29.76 -15.07 -1.78
CA LYS A 255 28.74 -15.71 -2.60
C LYS A 255 28.32 -17.08 -2.07
N ALA A 256 29.29 -17.90 -1.69
CA ALA A 256 29.04 -19.23 -1.11
C ALA A 256 28.32 -19.11 0.24
N LEU A 257 28.76 -18.20 1.11
CA LEU A 257 28.11 -17.93 2.42
C LEU A 257 26.67 -17.46 2.27
N LEU A 258 26.40 -16.55 1.35
CA LEU A 258 25.03 -16.08 1.10
C LEU A 258 24.12 -17.20 0.60
N ARG A 259 24.63 -18.11 -0.23
CA ARG A 259 23.89 -19.27 -0.69
C ARG A 259 23.66 -20.29 0.42
N GLU A 260 24.65 -20.51 1.27
CA GLU A 260 24.55 -21.40 2.42
C GLU A 260 23.48 -20.89 3.40
N LYS A 261 23.42 -19.58 3.63
CA LYS A 261 22.39 -18.93 4.44
C LYS A 261 20.97 -19.30 4.01
N ASP A 262 20.75 -19.44 2.70
CA ASP A 262 19.42 -19.65 2.14
C ASP A 262 19.21 -21.09 1.63
N LYS A 263 20.12 -22.05 1.92
CA LYS A 263 20.07 -23.41 1.35
C LYS A 263 18.77 -24.17 1.66
N GLU A 264 18.15 -23.86 2.77
CA GLU A 264 16.86 -24.46 3.17
C GLU A 264 15.64 -23.65 2.68
N LYS A 265 15.88 -22.55 1.97
CA LYS A 265 14.86 -21.68 1.40
C LYS A 265 14.82 -21.81 -0.13
N PRO A 266 13.92 -22.62 -0.69
CA PRO A 266 13.93 -22.98 -2.11
C PRO A 266 13.87 -21.77 -3.08
N ASP A 267 13.28 -20.66 -2.62
CA ASP A 267 13.03 -19.46 -3.42
C ASP A 267 14.01 -18.32 -3.15
N GLU A 268 14.99 -18.51 -2.28
CA GLU A 268 16.00 -17.52 -1.96
C GLU A 268 17.40 -18.05 -2.34
N ASN A 269 18.23 -17.18 -2.92
CA ASN A 269 19.58 -17.51 -3.36
C ASN A 269 20.53 -16.35 -3.04
N GLY A 270 20.97 -16.30 -1.81
CA GLY A 270 21.74 -15.19 -1.28
C GLY A 270 20.89 -13.94 -1.13
N SER A 271 19.79 -14.05 -0.40
CA SER A 271 18.84 -12.96 -0.19
C SER A 271 19.36 -11.88 0.76
N ILE A 272 18.86 -10.66 0.57
CA ILE A 272 18.99 -9.55 1.54
C ILE A 272 17.61 -9.10 2.03
N GLY A 273 17.56 -8.70 3.29
CA GLY A 273 16.31 -8.39 3.97
C GLY A 273 15.42 -9.63 4.17
N THR A 274 14.38 -9.49 4.94
CA THR A 274 13.32 -10.48 5.09
C THR A 274 12.13 -10.14 4.19
N PRO A 275 11.20 -11.06 3.92
CA PRO A 275 9.99 -10.74 3.15
C PRO A 275 9.26 -9.48 3.65
N ALA A 276 9.18 -9.30 4.97
CA ALA A 276 8.53 -8.15 5.60
C ALA A 276 9.33 -6.84 5.48
N THR A 277 10.67 -6.91 5.42
CA THR A 277 11.53 -5.71 5.42
C THR A 277 11.82 -5.19 4.02
N ARG A 278 11.80 -6.03 2.97
CA ARG A 278 12.08 -5.62 1.58
C ARG A 278 11.15 -4.49 1.11
N ALA A 279 9.86 -4.60 1.40
CA ALA A 279 8.88 -3.57 1.07
C ALA A 279 9.20 -2.22 1.74
N SER A 280 9.52 -2.23 3.03
CA SER A 280 9.85 -1.02 3.79
C SER A 280 11.18 -0.39 3.35
N ILE A 281 12.16 -1.18 2.92
CA ILE A 281 13.42 -0.69 2.35
C ILE A 281 13.15 0.07 1.05
N ILE A 282 12.39 -0.50 0.11
CA ILE A 282 12.05 0.15 -1.17
C ILE A 282 11.30 1.46 -0.93
N VAL A 283 10.25 1.44 -0.08
CA VAL A 283 9.50 2.65 0.29
C VAL A 283 10.40 3.68 0.98
N GLY A 284 11.32 3.24 1.83
CA GLY A 284 12.31 4.10 2.47
C GLY A 284 13.22 4.79 1.45
N LEU A 285 13.73 4.07 0.47
CA LEU A 285 14.57 4.63 -0.60
C LEU A 285 13.80 5.65 -1.46
N ILE A 286 12.54 5.37 -1.79
CA ILE A 286 11.68 6.33 -2.51
C ILE A 286 11.44 7.57 -1.65
N LYS A 287 11.06 7.39 -0.38
CA LYS A 287 10.78 8.48 0.55
C LYS A 287 11.98 9.40 0.78
N HIS A 288 13.18 8.84 0.79
CA HIS A 288 14.43 9.60 0.94
C HIS A 288 14.97 10.16 -0.39
N GLY A 289 14.24 9.96 -1.49
CA GLY A 289 14.60 10.49 -2.81
C GLY A 289 15.81 9.82 -3.44
N TYR A 290 16.12 8.58 -3.06
CA TYR A 290 17.13 7.76 -3.74
C TYR A 290 16.55 7.04 -4.95
N LEU A 291 15.27 6.66 -4.88
CA LEU A 291 14.52 6.10 -5.99
C LEU A 291 13.33 7.01 -6.31
N THR A 292 12.93 7.06 -7.58
CA THR A 292 11.64 7.58 -8.03
C THR A 292 10.79 6.43 -8.53
N ASP A 293 9.49 6.54 -8.36
CA ASP A 293 8.49 5.61 -8.88
C ASP A 293 7.52 6.42 -9.74
N ASP A 294 7.44 6.10 -11.02
CA ASP A 294 6.51 6.72 -11.99
C ASP A 294 5.14 6.00 -12.04
N GLY A 295 4.90 5.06 -11.12
CA GLY A 295 3.72 4.19 -11.07
C GLY A 295 3.87 2.90 -11.90
N LYS A 296 4.93 2.79 -12.71
CA LYS A 296 5.24 1.60 -13.51
C LYS A 296 6.65 1.10 -13.26
N HIS A 297 7.62 2.01 -13.14
CA HIS A 297 9.03 1.67 -12.99
C HIS A 297 9.67 2.40 -11.82
N VAL A 298 10.63 1.74 -11.22
CA VAL A 298 11.49 2.31 -10.18
C VAL A 298 12.84 2.66 -10.79
N ILE A 299 13.26 3.92 -10.62
CA ILE A 299 14.45 4.48 -11.25
C ILE A 299 15.33 5.15 -10.19
N SER A 300 16.65 4.90 -10.23
CA SER A 300 17.60 5.59 -9.37
C SER A 300 17.68 7.08 -9.72
N THR A 301 17.67 7.95 -8.71
CA THR A 301 17.82 9.39 -8.90
C THR A 301 19.29 9.76 -9.10
N LYS A 302 19.55 10.99 -9.59
CA LYS A 302 20.91 11.57 -9.62
C LYS A 302 21.54 11.53 -8.22
N LYS A 303 20.77 11.93 -7.19
CA LYS A 303 21.16 11.86 -5.77
C LYS A 303 21.66 10.47 -5.39
N ALA A 304 20.91 9.41 -5.72
CA ALA A 304 21.28 8.05 -5.40
C ALA A 304 22.60 7.65 -6.06
N ARG A 305 22.76 7.94 -7.35
CA ARG A 305 23.97 7.57 -8.11
C ARG A 305 25.21 8.29 -7.62
N GLU A 306 25.09 9.59 -7.30
CA GLU A 306 26.21 10.36 -6.75
C GLU A 306 26.55 9.91 -5.32
N PHE A 307 25.54 9.63 -4.50
CA PHE A 307 25.76 9.09 -3.15
C PHE A 307 26.40 7.71 -3.20
N TYR A 308 25.93 6.81 -4.07
CA TYR A 308 26.53 5.49 -4.28
C TYR A 308 27.99 5.58 -4.68
N ARG A 309 28.37 6.57 -5.52
CA ARG A 309 29.75 6.75 -5.99
C ARG A 309 30.74 7.03 -4.85
N ILE A 310 30.30 7.79 -3.83
CA ILE A 310 31.16 8.19 -2.68
C ILE A 310 31.13 7.20 -1.51
N LEU A 311 30.15 6.28 -1.47
CA LEU A 311 30.11 5.27 -0.42
C LEU A 311 31.33 4.36 -0.45
N PRO A 312 31.81 3.88 0.74
CA PRO A 312 32.85 2.82 0.79
C PRO A 312 32.38 1.55 0.07
N ASP A 313 33.30 0.82 -0.53
CA ASP A 313 32.96 -0.38 -1.27
C ASP A 313 32.34 -1.46 -0.39
N GLU A 314 32.73 -1.54 0.87
CA GLU A 314 32.18 -2.47 1.85
C GLU A 314 30.68 -2.28 2.09
N VAL A 315 30.20 -1.02 2.02
CA VAL A 315 28.76 -0.70 2.23
C VAL A 315 27.95 -0.85 0.94
N LYS A 316 28.61 -0.85 -0.22
CA LYS A 316 27.95 -1.03 -1.53
C LYS A 316 27.63 -2.49 -1.83
N LYS A 317 28.41 -3.41 -1.29
CA LYS A 317 28.37 -4.84 -1.62
C LYS A 317 27.61 -5.63 -0.57
N ALA A 318 27.02 -6.73 -0.98
CA ALA A 318 26.34 -7.66 -0.07
C ALA A 318 27.30 -8.53 0.76
N ASP A 319 28.61 -8.45 0.47
CA ASP A 319 29.67 -9.25 1.10
C ASP A 319 29.66 -9.10 2.63
N MET A 320 29.48 -7.88 3.13
CA MET A 320 29.41 -7.62 4.56
C MET A 320 28.23 -8.34 5.23
N THR A 321 27.09 -8.43 4.57
CA THR A 321 25.94 -9.22 5.04
C THR A 321 26.30 -10.71 5.14
N ALA A 322 27.04 -11.23 4.17
CA ALA A 322 27.48 -12.62 4.17
C ALA A 322 28.43 -12.93 5.34
N TYR A 323 29.45 -12.11 5.54
CA TYR A 323 30.43 -12.29 6.61
C TYR A 323 29.81 -12.14 8.00
N TRP A 324 28.97 -11.14 8.22
CA TRP A 324 28.30 -10.99 9.51
C TRP A 324 27.28 -12.11 9.78
N TRP A 325 26.62 -12.63 8.75
CA TRP A 325 25.79 -13.82 8.91
C TRP A 325 26.64 -15.02 9.35
N ALA A 326 27.80 -15.24 8.76
CA ALA A 326 28.70 -16.33 9.15
C ALA A 326 29.15 -16.20 10.61
N LEU A 327 29.50 -14.98 11.06
CA LEU A 327 29.83 -14.72 12.48
C LEU A 327 28.64 -15.00 13.41
N GLN A 328 27.43 -14.64 12.99
CA GLN A 328 26.22 -14.94 13.77
C GLN A 328 25.98 -16.45 13.87
N GLU A 329 26.27 -17.20 12.80
CA GLU A 329 26.13 -18.65 12.80
C GLU A 329 27.17 -19.33 13.71
N ASP A 330 28.42 -18.84 13.70
CA ASP A 330 29.46 -19.29 14.64
C ASP A 330 29.05 -19.01 16.11
N ILE A 331 28.41 -17.87 16.38
CA ILE A 331 27.91 -17.54 17.72
C ILE A 331 26.74 -18.48 18.08
N ARG A 332 25.81 -18.71 17.16
CA ARG A 332 24.65 -19.60 17.37
C ARG A 332 25.08 -21.03 17.70
N THR A 333 26.13 -21.52 17.05
CA THR A 333 26.68 -22.86 17.29
C THR A 333 27.60 -22.95 18.51
N GLY A 334 27.93 -21.83 19.14
CA GLY A 334 28.86 -21.76 20.27
C GLY A 334 30.34 -21.84 19.86
N ALA A 335 30.63 -21.75 18.55
CA ALA A 335 32.02 -21.78 18.05
C ALA A 335 32.80 -20.50 18.37
N ARG A 336 32.07 -19.37 18.52
CA ARG A 336 32.64 -18.04 18.86
C ARG A 336 31.75 -17.30 19.86
N ASP A 337 32.37 -16.38 20.59
CA ASP A 337 31.67 -15.45 21.48
C ASP A 337 31.05 -14.29 20.68
N TYR A 338 29.97 -13.70 21.22
CA TYR A 338 29.25 -12.59 20.56
C TYR A 338 30.11 -11.33 20.34
N HIS A 339 31.18 -11.14 21.12
CA HIS A 339 32.10 -10.00 20.96
C HIS A 339 32.72 -9.96 19.56
N VAL A 340 32.96 -11.09 18.90
CA VAL A 340 33.54 -11.10 17.54
C VAL A 340 32.70 -10.36 16.53
N LEU A 341 31.36 -10.38 16.67
CA LEU A 341 30.46 -9.63 15.79
C LEU A 341 30.48 -8.14 16.14
N THR A 342 30.40 -7.81 17.43
CA THR A 342 30.44 -6.40 17.88
C THR A 342 31.75 -5.73 17.55
N ASP A 343 32.87 -6.42 17.74
CA ASP A 343 34.20 -5.92 17.41
C ASP A 343 34.37 -5.70 15.92
N SER A 344 33.93 -6.66 15.09
CA SER A 344 33.93 -6.53 13.62
C SER A 344 33.10 -5.34 13.13
N VAL A 345 31.93 -5.10 13.73
CA VAL A 345 31.09 -3.93 13.40
C VAL A 345 31.80 -2.65 13.82
N LEU A 346 32.34 -2.59 15.04
CA LEU A 346 33.03 -1.42 15.57
C LEU A 346 34.27 -1.07 14.75
N GLU A 347 35.08 -2.06 14.39
CA GLU A 347 36.25 -1.89 13.52
C GLU A 347 35.84 -1.32 12.16
N THR A 348 34.80 -1.89 11.54
CA THR A 348 34.28 -1.43 10.25
C THR A 348 33.79 0.02 10.33
N VAL A 349 33.00 0.36 11.36
CA VAL A 349 32.51 1.73 11.56
C VAL A 349 33.66 2.69 11.83
N THR A 350 34.62 2.32 12.68
CA THR A 350 35.79 3.15 12.99
C THR A 350 36.61 3.44 11.72
N ARG A 351 36.87 2.43 10.89
CA ARG A 351 37.56 2.60 9.62
C ARG A 351 36.80 3.50 8.65
N ILE A 352 35.49 3.32 8.51
CA ILE A 352 34.64 4.16 7.65
C ILE A 352 34.66 5.62 8.11
N VAL A 353 34.55 5.87 9.43
CA VAL A 353 34.52 7.24 9.99
C VAL A 353 35.86 7.96 9.83
N HIS A 354 36.98 7.24 9.90
CA HIS A 354 38.34 7.82 9.82
C HIS A 354 38.91 7.83 8.39
N THR A 355 38.19 7.31 7.41
CA THR A 355 38.63 7.33 6.00
C THR A 355 38.15 8.61 5.33
N ASP A 356 39.04 9.31 4.63
CA ASP A 356 38.68 10.46 3.80
C ASP A 356 38.00 9.99 2.51
N TYR A 357 36.74 10.37 2.37
CA TYR A 357 35.95 10.10 1.18
C TYR A 357 35.83 11.34 0.29
N PRO A 358 35.66 11.16 -1.05
CA PRO A 358 35.38 12.25 -1.95
C PRO A 358 34.17 13.06 -1.47
N ARG A 359 34.30 14.38 -1.39
CA ARG A 359 33.20 15.26 -1.01
C ARG A 359 32.16 15.31 -2.13
N LEU A 360 30.91 15.41 -1.75
CA LEU A 360 29.83 15.74 -2.69
C LEU A 360 30.07 17.14 -3.26
N SER A 361 29.73 17.34 -4.54
CA SER A 361 29.77 18.67 -5.12
C SER A 361 28.86 19.65 -4.36
N GLU A 362 29.25 20.94 -4.30
CA GLU A 362 28.43 21.96 -3.61
C GLU A 362 27.01 22.05 -4.17
N ASP A 363 26.84 21.85 -5.47
CA ASP A 363 25.52 21.86 -6.12
C ASP A 363 24.66 20.68 -5.64
N LEU A 364 25.26 19.50 -5.51
CA LEU A 364 24.57 18.34 -4.97
C LEU A 364 24.25 18.51 -3.48
N LEU A 365 25.15 19.11 -2.70
CA LEU A 365 24.88 19.45 -1.29
C LEU A 365 23.73 20.45 -1.17
N LYS A 366 23.64 21.44 -2.05
CA LYS A 366 22.50 22.37 -2.13
C LYS A 366 21.22 21.63 -2.53
N GLU A 367 21.27 20.76 -3.55
CA GLU A 367 20.15 19.94 -4.00
C GLU A 367 19.68 18.97 -2.91
N LEU A 368 20.61 18.30 -2.21
CA LEU A 368 20.33 17.42 -1.06
C LEU A 368 19.70 18.18 0.10
N SER A 369 20.20 19.38 0.38
CA SER A 369 19.66 20.22 1.44
C SER A 369 18.32 20.87 1.08
N ALA A 370 18.02 21.07 -0.21
CA ALA A 370 16.73 21.53 -0.71
C ALA A 370 15.71 20.38 -0.83
N GLY A 371 16.17 19.17 -1.18
CA GLY A 371 15.33 18.03 -1.50
C GLY A 371 14.47 17.46 -0.36
N ASP A 372 14.93 17.61 0.89
CA ASP A 372 14.15 17.14 2.06
C ASP A 372 12.93 18.04 2.35
N SER A 373 12.94 19.28 1.86
CA SER A 373 11.84 20.24 2.00
C SER A 373 10.91 20.25 0.76
N ALA A 374 11.46 20.03 -0.45
CA ALA A 374 10.71 20.14 -1.72
C ALA A 374 9.76 18.95 -1.97
N ASN A 375 10.03 17.78 -1.38
CA ASN A 375 9.25 16.56 -1.62
C ASN A 375 8.17 16.28 -0.55
N ARG A 376 8.02 17.14 0.47
CA ARG A 376 6.95 16.98 1.46
C ARG A 376 5.68 17.61 0.93
N PRO A 377 4.53 16.91 1.00
CA PRO A 377 3.26 17.48 0.57
C PRO A 377 2.98 18.76 1.35
N SER A 378 2.69 19.84 0.63
CA SER A 378 2.30 21.11 1.24
C SER A 378 0.96 20.96 1.94
N LEU A 379 0.87 21.43 3.17
CA LEU A 379 -0.37 21.51 3.94
C LEU A 379 -1.14 22.83 3.67
N GLY A 380 -0.50 23.79 3.02
CA GLY A 380 -1.03 25.11 2.69
C GLY A 380 0.07 26.15 2.66
N LYS A 381 -0.30 27.39 2.35
CA LYS A 381 0.63 28.54 2.32
C LYS A 381 0.83 29.11 3.72
N CYS A 382 2.07 29.45 4.06
CA CYS A 382 2.42 30.15 5.29
C CYS A 382 1.82 31.57 5.29
N PRO A 383 1.11 32.00 6.35
CA PRO A 383 0.52 33.32 6.42
C PRO A 383 1.58 34.46 6.48
N ARG A 384 2.82 34.16 6.96
CA ARG A 384 3.88 35.15 7.11
C ARG A 384 4.63 35.44 5.80
N CYS A 385 4.92 34.39 4.99
CA CYS A 385 5.82 34.53 3.83
C CYS A 385 5.33 33.86 2.55
N GLY A 386 4.14 33.24 2.56
CA GLY A 386 3.56 32.56 1.40
C GLY A 386 4.19 31.20 1.03
N SER A 387 5.34 30.83 1.62
CA SER A 387 6.00 29.54 1.34
C SER A 387 5.16 28.34 1.83
N PRO A 388 5.32 27.14 1.25
CA PRO A 388 4.62 25.96 1.70
C PRO A 388 4.87 25.63 3.19
N VAL A 389 3.82 25.26 3.92
CA VAL A 389 3.94 24.65 5.25
C VAL A 389 3.99 23.14 5.09
N ILE A 390 4.99 22.50 5.68
CA ILE A 390 5.29 21.07 5.52
C ILE A 390 5.34 20.37 6.86
N GLU A 391 5.09 19.06 6.87
CA GLU A 391 5.15 18.24 8.08
C GLU A 391 6.59 17.89 8.47
N GLY A 392 6.97 18.18 9.70
CA GLY A 392 8.21 17.76 10.35
C GLY A 392 7.99 16.68 11.42
N LYS A 393 9.08 16.18 12.04
CA LYS A 393 9.00 15.16 13.11
C LYS A 393 8.16 15.66 14.31
N LYS A 394 8.40 16.86 14.80
CA LYS A 394 7.78 17.42 16.02
C LYS A 394 6.67 18.43 15.75
N GLY A 395 6.51 18.90 14.51
CA GLY A 395 5.56 19.95 14.17
C GLY A 395 5.42 20.17 12.67
N TYR A 396 4.66 21.18 12.31
CA TYR A 396 4.38 21.62 10.94
C TYR A 396 5.02 22.99 10.76
N GLY A 397 6.06 23.08 9.94
CA GLY A 397 6.87 24.28 9.77
C GLY A 397 6.81 24.87 8.38
N CYS A 398 7.06 26.15 8.28
CA CYS A 398 7.21 26.83 6.99
C CYS A 398 8.51 26.37 6.30
N SER A 399 8.44 26.02 5.00
CA SER A 399 9.64 25.66 4.20
C SER A 399 10.62 26.83 4.04
N GLY A 400 10.14 28.07 4.21
CA GLY A 400 10.96 29.30 4.20
C GLY A 400 11.76 29.57 5.49
N TRP A 401 11.85 28.60 6.41
CA TRP A 401 12.59 28.78 7.68
C TRP A 401 14.07 29.13 7.49
N LYS A 402 14.69 28.65 6.41
CA LYS A 402 16.08 29.01 6.07
C LYS A 402 16.23 30.47 5.69
N ASN A 403 15.15 31.09 5.22
CA ASN A 403 15.07 32.52 4.88
C ASN A 403 14.51 33.35 6.04
N GLY A 404 14.58 32.83 7.28
CA GLY A 404 14.21 33.53 8.49
C GLY A 404 12.74 33.39 8.94
N CYS A 405 11.88 32.67 8.21
CA CYS A 405 10.48 32.50 8.62
C CYS A 405 10.36 31.54 9.80
N LYS A 406 9.89 32.02 10.94
CA LYS A 406 9.75 31.25 12.19
C LYS A 406 8.36 30.62 12.40
N PHE A 407 7.53 30.55 11.37
CA PHE A 407 6.20 29.95 11.47
C PHE A 407 6.28 28.42 11.67
N VAL A 408 5.82 27.94 12.84
CA VAL A 408 5.77 26.53 13.18
C VAL A 408 4.58 26.21 14.10
N ILE A 409 3.83 25.15 13.78
CA ILE A 409 2.75 24.61 14.61
C ILE A 409 3.19 23.27 15.19
N TRP A 410 3.25 23.12 16.50
CA TRP A 410 3.72 21.90 17.15
C TRP A 410 2.63 20.83 17.22
N LYS A 411 2.98 19.57 16.94
CA LYS A 411 2.06 18.40 17.04
C LYS A 411 1.53 18.23 18.47
N LYS A 412 2.40 18.42 19.45
CA LYS A 412 2.03 18.56 20.87
C LYS A 412 2.24 20.01 21.27
N SER A 413 1.15 20.75 21.35
CA SER A 413 1.21 22.15 21.71
C SER A 413 1.47 22.31 23.20
N LYS A 414 2.34 23.27 23.56
CA LYS A 414 2.52 23.72 24.95
C LYS A 414 1.44 24.70 25.39
N HIS A 415 0.53 25.08 24.50
CA HIS A 415 -0.57 25.98 24.82
C HIS A 415 -1.49 25.35 25.86
N PRO A 416 -1.78 26.01 27.00
CA PRO A 416 -2.51 25.40 28.12
C PRO A 416 -3.85 24.75 27.72
N MET A 417 -4.59 25.37 26.79
CA MET A 417 -5.88 24.87 26.31
C MET A 417 -5.77 23.56 25.52
N LEU A 418 -4.61 23.29 24.88
CA LEU A 418 -4.40 22.14 23.99
C LEU A 418 -3.52 21.06 24.60
N GLN A 419 -3.19 21.09 25.89
CA GLN A 419 -2.31 20.12 26.53
C GLN A 419 -2.77 18.68 26.37
N ASN A 420 -4.10 18.45 26.33
CA ASN A 420 -4.70 17.13 26.14
C ASN A 420 -5.06 16.83 24.67
N CYS A 421 -4.60 17.66 23.74
CA CYS A 421 -4.88 17.54 22.32
C CYS A 421 -3.60 17.38 21.50
N SER A 422 -3.68 16.59 20.43
CA SER A 422 -2.64 16.55 19.40
C SER A 422 -3.14 17.27 18.14
N VAL A 423 -2.28 18.10 17.56
CA VAL A 423 -2.56 18.75 16.28
C VAL A 423 -2.16 17.81 15.16
N SER A 424 -3.09 17.46 14.28
CA SER A 424 -2.88 16.61 13.11
C SER A 424 -2.58 17.43 11.85
N ALA A 425 -2.03 16.78 10.82
CA ALA A 425 -1.84 17.40 9.50
C ALA A 425 -3.17 17.91 8.90
N SER A 426 -4.26 17.19 9.14
CA SER A 426 -5.62 17.61 8.71
C SER A 426 -6.05 18.91 9.38
N ASN A 427 -5.78 19.09 10.68
CA ASN A 427 -6.07 20.32 11.40
C ASN A 427 -5.33 21.52 10.78
N VAL A 428 -4.04 21.35 10.52
CA VAL A 428 -3.19 22.38 9.90
C VAL A 428 -3.68 22.72 8.50
N LYS A 429 -4.01 21.71 7.70
CA LYS A 429 -4.57 21.89 6.36
C LYS A 429 -5.89 22.69 6.39
N THR A 430 -6.74 22.44 7.37
CA THR A 430 -7.98 23.18 7.58
C THR A 430 -7.70 24.66 7.88
N TRP A 431 -6.83 24.98 8.83
CA TRP A 431 -6.49 26.37 9.16
C TRP A 431 -5.85 27.12 8.00
N LEU A 432 -5.02 26.44 7.20
CA LEU A 432 -4.31 27.05 6.06
C LEU A 432 -5.14 27.07 4.76
N SER A 433 -6.33 26.46 4.73
CA SER A 433 -7.15 26.32 3.51
C SER A 433 -8.02 27.53 3.17
N ALA A 434 -8.11 28.52 4.06
CA ALA A 434 -8.88 29.73 3.86
C ALA A 434 -8.01 30.98 4.09
N PRO A 435 -8.36 32.11 3.46
CA PRO A 435 -7.64 33.38 3.67
C PRO A 435 -7.64 33.77 5.15
N TRP A 436 -6.47 34.19 5.62
CA TRP A 436 -6.32 34.75 6.95
C TRP A 436 -6.86 36.16 7.01
N LYS A 437 -7.39 36.57 8.16
CA LYS A 437 -7.96 37.89 8.40
C LYS A 437 -7.15 38.60 9.48
N GLU A 438 -7.10 39.91 9.43
CA GLU A 438 -6.56 40.70 10.52
C GLU A 438 -7.48 40.60 11.76
N GLU A 439 -6.86 40.42 12.93
CA GLU A 439 -7.58 40.39 14.20
C GLU A 439 -7.94 41.81 14.61
N VAL A 440 -9.23 42.05 14.81
CA VAL A 440 -9.73 43.32 15.34
C VAL A 440 -10.17 43.10 16.80
N SER A 441 -9.66 43.91 17.72
CA SER A 441 -10.08 43.94 19.12
C SER A 441 -10.44 45.37 19.51
N ASP A 442 -11.62 45.55 20.13
CA ASP A 442 -12.18 46.84 20.54
C ASP A 442 -12.21 47.91 19.42
N GLY A 443 -12.45 47.41 18.17
CA GLY A 443 -12.52 48.27 16.97
C GLY A 443 -11.16 48.65 16.40
N GLN A 444 -10.03 48.17 16.97
CA GLN A 444 -8.68 48.46 16.48
C GLN A 444 -8.04 47.20 15.92
N ASN A 445 -7.26 47.38 14.86
CA ASN A 445 -6.44 46.32 14.27
C ASN A 445 -5.26 45.97 15.17
N THR A 446 -5.14 44.69 15.58
CA THR A 446 -4.10 44.22 16.50
C THR A 446 -2.77 43.89 15.81
N GLY A 447 -2.69 43.94 14.48
CA GLY A 447 -1.54 43.49 13.70
C GLY A 447 -1.37 41.96 13.67
N ARG A 448 -2.27 41.20 14.27
CA ARG A 448 -2.29 39.75 14.25
C ARG A 448 -3.17 39.19 13.15
N LEU A 449 -2.87 37.98 12.72
CA LEU A 449 -3.63 37.26 11.70
C LEU A 449 -4.39 36.09 12.34
N VAL A 450 -5.66 35.94 12.00
CA VAL A 450 -6.53 34.83 12.45
C VAL A 450 -6.88 33.96 11.25
N SER A 451 -6.79 32.64 11.42
CA SER A 451 -7.15 31.69 10.36
C SER A 451 -8.61 31.84 9.96
N GLY A 452 -8.91 31.79 8.65
CA GLY A 452 -10.29 31.94 8.14
C GLY A 452 -11.21 30.77 8.47
N LYS A 453 -10.67 29.67 9.01
CA LYS A 453 -11.42 28.49 9.46
C LYS A 453 -11.01 28.04 10.84
N THR A 454 -11.93 27.41 11.55
CA THR A 454 -11.72 26.77 12.84
C THR A 454 -11.50 25.27 12.71
N VAL A 455 -10.92 24.67 13.74
CA VAL A 455 -10.80 23.22 13.92
C VAL A 455 -11.45 22.82 15.24
N HIS A 456 -12.27 21.78 15.20
CA HIS A 456 -12.95 21.25 16.38
C HIS A 456 -12.06 20.32 17.19
N PHE A 457 -12.01 20.52 18.51
CA PHE A 457 -11.29 19.67 19.47
C PHE A 457 -12.23 19.19 20.58
N LYS A 458 -12.15 17.89 20.91
CA LYS A 458 -13.01 17.24 21.92
C LYS A 458 -12.49 17.30 23.36
N LYS A 459 -11.21 17.64 23.55
CA LYS A 459 -10.53 17.56 24.87
C LYS A 459 -9.74 18.82 25.18
N LEU A 460 -10.32 19.99 24.91
CA LEU A 460 -9.73 21.26 25.30
C LEU A 460 -9.76 21.39 26.83
N LEU A 461 -8.69 21.95 27.43
CA LEU A 461 -8.60 22.14 28.87
C LEU A 461 -8.99 23.55 29.28
N SER A 462 -9.94 23.68 30.21
CA SER A 462 -10.32 24.96 30.80
C SER A 462 -9.35 25.32 31.94
N GLN A 463 -8.64 26.43 31.79
CA GLN A 463 -7.70 26.93 32.83
C GLN A 463 -8.36 27.28 34.15
N LYS A 464 -9.64 27.69 34.14
CA LYS A 464 -10.39 28.11 35.35
C LYS A 464 -11.04 26.96 36.11
N LYS A 465 -11.32 25.82 35.47
CA LYS A 465 -12.13 24.74 36.03
C LYS A 465 -11.46 23.38 36.00
N GLU A 466 -10.25 23.25 35.47
CA GLU A 466 -9.51 21.98 35.27
C GLU A 466 -10.32 20.87 34.59
N LYS A 467 -11.37 21.22 33.87
CA LYS A 467 -12.28 20.30 33.18
C LYS A 467 -12.01 20.36 31.67
N THR A 468 -12.15 19.23 31.02
CA THR A 468 -12.12 19.15 29.56
C THR A 468 -13.47 19.56 28.96
N PHE A 469 -13.44 20.23 27.82
CA PHE A 469 -14.62 20.65 27.07
C PHE A 469 -14.35 20.53 25.56
N GLU A 470 -15.40 20.60 24.77
CA GLU A 470 -15.32 20.61 23.30
C GLU A 470 -15.47 22.03 22.76
N GLY A 471 -14.75 22.34 21.70
CA GLY A 471 -14.85 23.65 21.07
C GLY A 471 -14.08 23.80 19.78
N ASP A 472 -14.40 24.86 19.08
CA ASP A 472 -13.77 25.22 17.81
C ASP A 472 -12.66 26.24 18.06
N VAL A 473 -11.50 26.02 17.43
CA VAL A 473 -10.27 26.77 17.69
C VAL A 473 -9.76 27.41 16.40
N PHE A 474 -9.52 28.72 16.44
CA PHE A 474 -8.75 29.44 15.43
C PHE A 474 -7.26 29.33 15.71
N LEU A 475 -6.48 29.37 14.67
CA LEU A 475 -5.05 29.64 14.76
C LEU A 475 -4.83 31.15 14.66
N VAL A 476 -4.07 31.71 15.57
CA VAL A 476 -3.76 33.16 15.61
C VAL A 476 -2.27 33.35 15.48
N ASP A 477 -1.82 34.09 14.50
CA ASP A 477 -0.42 34.35 14.23
C ASP A 477 -0.07 35.83 14.37
N ASP A 478 1.04 36.08 15.02
CA ASP A 478 1.68 37.40 15.06
C ASP A 478 2.90 37.35 14.14
N PRO A 479 2.85 38.01 12.95
CA PRO A 479 3.96 37.99 12.00
C PRO A 479 5.28 38.56 12.53
N SER A 480 5.22 39.44 13.55
CA SER A 480 6.39 40.04 14.19
C SER A 480 7.00 39.14 15.27
N SER A 481 6.27 38.13 15.73
CA SER A 481 6.72 37.24 16.80
C SER A 481 7.81 36.27 16.37
N GLU A 482 8.81 36.10 17.23
CA GLU A 482 9.82 35.05 17.10
C GLU A 482 9.26 33.63 17.37
N TYR A 483 8.07 33.54 17.95
CA TYR A 483 7.40 32.29 18.28
C TYR A 483 6.40 31.89 17.17
N GLY A 484 5.98 30.62 17.18
CA GLY A 484 4.94 30.13 16.31
C GLY A 484 3.56 30.67 16.69
N PRO A 485 2.51 30.40 15.87
CA PRO A 485 1.16 30.89 16.13
C PRO A 485 0.57 30.32 17.42
N GLY A 486 -0.30 31.12 18.03
CA GLY A 486 -1.13 30.75 19.18
C GLY A 486 -2.48 30.19 18.75
N PHE A 487 -3.36 30.00 19.74
CA PHE A 487 -4.70 29.42 19.54
C PHE A 487 -5.74 30.27 20.25
N LYS A 488 -6.86 30.53 19.57
CA LYS A 488 -8.00 31.26 20.10
C LYS A 488 -9.27 30.42 20.00
N LEU A 489 -10.03 30.32 21.09
CA LEU A 489 -11.32 29.65 21.09
C LEU A 489 -12.33 30.50 20.31
N ALA A 490 -13.07 29.91 19.41
CA ALA A 490 -14.19 30.58 18.74
C ALA A 490 -15.33 30.78 19.75
N ILE A 491 -15.50 31.99 20.22
CA ILE A 491 -16.57 32.38 21.14
C ILE A 491 -17.49 33.31 20.36
N GLY A 492 -18.79 32.94 20.24
CA GLY A 492 -19.88 33.79 19.76
C GLY A 492 -19.63 34.69 18.53
N ASP A 493 -18.82 35.69 18.69
CA ASP A 493 -18.62 36.76 17.68
C ASP A 493 -17.68 36.40 16.52
N ASP A 494 -16.89 35.32 16.66
CA ASP A 494 -15.94 34.86 15.63
C ASP A 494 -16.51 33.76 14.73
N LYS A 495 -17.80 33.39 14.88
CA LYS A 495 -18.43 32.33 14.08
C LYS A 495 -18.87 32.85 12.72
N VAL A 496 -18.73 31.98 11.70
CA VAL A 496 -19.22 32.30 10.34
C VAL A 496 -20.73 32.54 10.37
N VAL A 497 -21.16 33.75 10.03
CA VAL A 497 -22.56 34.11 9.91
C VAL A 497 -23.15 33.46 8.66
N LEU A 498 -24.19 32.66 8.84
CA LEU A 498 -24.91 31.97 7.75
C LEU A 498 -26.03 32.81 7.13
N GLY A 499 -26.55 33.74 7.88
CA GLY A 499 -27.63 34.65 7.50
C GLY A 499 -28.28 35.34 8.71
N LYS A 500 -29.30 36.15 8.46
CA LYS A 500 -30.03 36.84 9.52
C LYS A 500 -31.15 35.96 10.07
N CYS A 501 -31.36 36.03 11.36
CA CYS A 501 -32.43 35.31 12.04
C CYS A 501 -33.81 35.87 11.61
N PRO A 502 -34.75 35.04 11.17
CA PRO A 502 -36.07 35.51 10.76
C PRO A 502 -36.91 36.09 11.92
N ARG A 503 -36.59 35.74 13.18
CA ARG A 503 -37.32 36.18 14.36
C ARG A 503 -36.88 37.55 14.91
N CYS A 504 -35.57 37.82 14.90
CA CYS A 504 -35.03 39.00 15.58
C CYS A 504 -33.94 39.74 14.80
N GLY A 505 -33.62 39.33 13.58
CA GLY A 505 -32.57 39.96 12.76
C GLY A 505 -31.12 39.69 13.21
N GLY A 506 -30.89 39.01 14.34
CA GLY A 506 -29.57 38.63 14.81
C GLY A 506 -28.86 37.67 13.86
N ASP A 507 -27.55 37.49 14.03
CA ASP A 507 -26.77 36.61 13.17
C ASP A 507 -27.00 35.14 13.52
N VAL A 508 -27.22 34.29 12.51
CA VAL A 508 -27.31 32.83 12.69
C VAL A 508 -25.95 32.22 12.42
N THR A 509 -25.43 31.47 13.40
CA THR A 509 -24.11 30.86 13.35
C THR A 509 -24.17 29.36 13.66
N GLU A 510 -23.19 28.60 13.21
CA GLU A 510 -23.08 27.17 13.47
C GLU A 510 -22.44 26.90 14.85
N PHE A 511 -23.01 25.91 15.57
CA PHE A 511 -22.41 25.32 16.76
C PHE A 511 -22.37 23.78 16.62
N SER A 512 -21.77 23.07 17.57
CA SER A 512 -21.52 21.61 17.46
C SER A 512 -22.76 20.79 17.08
N LEU A 513 -23.92 21.07 17.66
CA LEU A 513 -25.14 20.29 17.47
C LEU A 513 -26.15 20.91 16.51
N GLY A 514 -25.94 22.16 16.05
CA GLY A 514 -26.92 22.88 15.25
C GLY A 514 -26.48 24.26 14.80
N PHE A 515 -27.47 25.10 14.55
CA PHE A 515 -27.33 26.47 14.09
C PHE A 515 -28.25 27.35 14.92
N SER A 516 -27.75 28.40 15.55
CA SER A 516 -28.55 29.24 16.45
C SER A 516 -28.33 30.71 16.18
N CYS A 517 -29.35 31.49 16.54
CA CYS A 517 -29.27 32.95 16.56
C CYS A 517 -28.29 33.45 17.63
N SER A 518 -27.54 34.52 17.35
CA SER A 518 -26.64 35.18 18.30
C SER A 518 -27.38 35.64 19.56
N ASN A 519 -28.67 36.04 19.40
CA ASN A 519 -29.53 36.49 20.49
C ASN A 519 -30.27 35.35 21.22
N HIS A 520 -29.86 34.09 21.02
CA HIS A 520 -30.52 32.94 21.66
C HIS A 520 -30.51 33.04 23.19
N LYS A 521 -29.41 33.49 23.79
CA LYS A 521 -29.29 33.71 25.24
C LYS A 521 -30.11 34.89 25.75
N SER A 522 -30.51 35.80 24.88
CA SER A 522 -31.31 36.98 25.18
C SER A 522 -32.80 36.75 24.86
N GLY A 523 -33.24 35.49 24.73
CA GLY A 523 -34.62 35.10 24.57
C GLY A 523 -35.06 34.75 23.14
N CYS A 524 -34.20 34.85 22.13
CA CYS A 524 -34.55 34.40 20.78
C CYS A 524 -34.42 32.88 20.65
N GLY A 525 -35.53 32.15 20.65
CA GLY A 525 -35.57 30.70 20.60
C GLY A 525 -35.23 30.07 19.24
N PHE A 526 -34.69 30.82 18.25
CA PHE A 526 -34.39 30.30 16.93
C PHE A 526 -33.17 29.38 16.93
N VAL A 527 -33.40 28.07 16.70
CA VAL A 527 -32.38 27.03 16.60
C VAL A 527 -32.76 26.00 15.54
N ILE A 528 -31.86 25.69 14.62
CA ILE A 528 -31.98 24.55 13.70
C ILE A 528 -30.99 23.47 14.12
N TRP A 529 -31.49 22.30 14.50
CA TRP A 529 -30.62 21.16 14.89
C TRP A 529 -30.08 20.43 13.68
N LYS A 530 -28.82 20.08 13.67
CA LYS A 530 -28.22 19.25 12.59
C LYS A 530 -28.98 17.94 12.39
N LYS A 531 -29.36 17.27 13.49
CA LYS A 531 -30.23 16.10 13.48
C LYS A 531 -31.57 16.49 14.13
N SER A 532 -32.63 16.46 13.35
CA SER A 532 -33.97 16.75 13.84
C SER A 532 -34.55 15.59 14.66
N LYS A 533 -35.28 15.89 15.73
CA LYS A 533 -36.06 14.91 16.51
C LYS A 533 -37.39 14.55 15.85
N LEU A 534 -37.80 15.27 14.80
CA LEU A 534 -39.02 14.97 14.05
C LEU A 534 -38.88 13.65 13.32
N LYS A 535 -39.84 12.74 13.47
CA LYS A 535 -39.81 11.40 12.83
C LYS A 535 -39.58 11.48 11.32
N THR A 536 -40.19 12.42 10.64
CA THR A 536 -40.07 12.64 9.20
C THR A 536 -38.67 13.05 8.76
N LEU A 537 -37.88 13.66 9.64
CA LEU A 537 -36.53 14.19 9.39
C LEU A 537 -35.42 13.39 10.12
N SER A 538 -35.77 12.28 10.76
CA SER A 538 -34.85 11.52 11.64
C SER A 538 -33.61 10.95 10.92
N LYS A 539 -33.71 10.76 9.62
CA LYS A 539 -32.60 10.29 8.77
C LYS A 539 -31.87 11.42 8.01
N ILE A 540 -32.17 12.67 8.31
CA ILE A 540 -31.58 13.84 7.65
C ILE A 540 -30.63 14.56 8.60
N THR A 541 -29.50 15.00 8.03
CA THR A 541 -28.59 15.94 8.67
C THR A 541 -28.56 17.23 7.88
N PHE A 542 -28.84 18.34 8.54
CA PHE A 542 -28.74 19.68 7.95
C PHE A 542 -27.29 20.17 7.98
N THR A 543 -26.85 20.76 6.88
CA THR A 543 -25.53 21.38 6.72
C THR A 543 -25.63 22.91 6.79
N ALA A 544 -24.48 23.58 6.95
CA ALA A 544 -24.39 25.03 6.90
C ALA A 544 -24.94 25.62 5.57
N SER A 545 -24.73 24.91 4.46
CA SER A 545 -25.25 25.28 3.14
C SER A 545 -26.79 25.21 3.09
N ASP A 546 -27.38 24.19 3.69
CA ASP A 546 -28.82 24.03 3.77
C ASP A 546 -29.45 25.20 4.56
N VAL A 547 -28.86 25.52 5.72
CA VAL A 547 -29.35 26.58 6.59
C VAL A 547 -29.24 27.95 5.92
N LYS A 548 -28.13 28.19 5.23
CA LYS A 548 -27.93 29.40 4.42
C LYS A 548 -29.01 29.53 3.35
N ALA A 549 -29.40 28.44 2.69
CA ALA A 549 -30.49 28.44 1.71
C ALA A 549 -31.85 28.69 2.36
N PHE A 550 -32.15 28.07 3.52
CA PHE A 550 -33.39 28.31 4.26
C PHE A 550 -33.54 29.75 4.75
N LEU A 551 -32.45 30.32 5.27
CA LEU A 551 -32.47 31.74 5.72
C LEU A 551 -32.64 32.72 4.55
N ALA A 552 -32.25 32.30 3.35
CA ALA A 552 -32.47 33.04 2.10
C ALA A 552 -33.87 32.76 1.47
N GLY A 553 -34.77 32.06 2.16
CA GLY A 553 -36.13 31.74 1.70
C GLY A 553 -36.18 30.65 0.61
N LYS A 554 -35.07 29.95 0.34
CA LYS A 554 -35.00 28.91 -0.69
C LYS A 554 -35.38 27.54 -0.15
N THR A 555 -35.81 26.65 -1.05
CA THR A 555 -36.06 25.24 -0.72
C THR A 555 -34.78 24.43 -0.87
N VAL A 556 -34.67 23.35 -0.07
CA VAL A 556 -33.52 22.44 -0.09
C VAL A 556 -33.99 21.02 -0.35
N LYS A 557 -33.45 20.38 -1.41
CA LYS A 557 -33.77 18.99 -1.78
C LYS A 557 -33.10 18.01 -0.83
N LYS A 558 -33.89 17.06 -0.27
CA LYS A 558 -33.42 15.98 0.60
C LYS A 558 -34.00 14.64 0.14
N SER A 559 -33.24 13.57 0.21
CA SER A 559 -33.58 12.25 -0.35
C SER A 559 -34.03 11.21 0.67
N ASN A 560 -33.92 11.46 1.97
CA ASN A 560 -34.17 10.47 3.02
C ASN A 560 -35.23 10.90 4.03
N LEU A 561 -36.30 11.55 3.56
CA LEU A 561 -37.47 11.88 4.37
C LEU A 561 -38.24 10.60 4.71
N VAL A 562 -38.67 10.44 5.95
CA VAL A 562 -39.31 9.22 6.44
C VAL A 562 -40.84 9.38 6.44
N LYS A 563 -41.56 8.48 5.78
CA LYS A 563 -43.02 8.37 5.82
C LYS A 563 -43.52 7.72 7.12
N ARG A 564 -44.84 7.74 7.34
CA ARG A 564 -45.48 7.10 8.50
C ARG A 564 -45.23 5.57 8.55
N ASP A 565 -45.10 4.94 7.39
CA ASP A 565 -44.82 3.50 7.22
C ASP A 565 -43.34 3.14 7.35
N GLY A 566 -42.44 4.11 7.60
CA GLY A 566 -41.00 3.92 7.75
C GLY A 566 -40.21 3.94 6.43
N SER A 567 -40.87 3.95 5.26
CA SER A 567 -40.21 4.08 3.95
C SER A 567 -39.65 5.50 3.77
N THR A 568 -38.68 5.68 2.85
CA THR A 568 -38.08 6.98 2.59
C THR A 568 -38.47 7.53 1.22
N TYR A 569 -38.51 8.86 1.11
CA TYR A 569 -38.81 9.57 -0.13
C TYR A 569 -37.95 10.83 -0.26
N ALA A 570 -37.89 11.40 -1.45
CA ALA A 570 -37.21 12.65 -1.72
C ALA A 570 -38.21 13.77 -1.93
N ALA A 571 -37.95 14.93 -1.31
CA ALA A 571 -38.71 16.16 -1.56
C ALA A 571 -37.84 17.39 -1.30
N SER A 572 -38.27 18.54 -1.82
CA SER A 572 -37.70 19.83 -1.43
C SER A 572 -38.35 20.30 -0.13
N LEU A 573 -37.53 20.64 0.87
CA LEU A 573 -38.01 21.20 2.14
C LEU A 573 -38.03 22.73 2.08
N ARG A 574 -39.05 23.32 2.64
CA ARG A 574 -39.14 24.75 2.93
C ARG A 574 -39.16 24.94 4.44
N MET A 575 -38.37 25.87 4.93
CA MET A 575 -38.42 26.26 6.34
C MET A 575 -39.68 27.10 6.61
N LYS A 576 -40.39 26.77 7.67
CA LYS A 576 -41.53 27.53 8.20
C LYS A 576 -41.27 27.86 9.67
N ASP A 577 -41.09 29.12 9.94
CA ASP A 577 -40.81 29.57 11.30
C ASP A 577 -42.05 30.19 11.95
N ASP A 578 -42.32 29.82 13.21
CA ASP A 578 -43.29 30.44 14.08
C ASP A 578 -42.55 31.23 15.15
N PRO A 579 -42.61 32.58 15.10
CA PRO A 579 -41.94 33.45 16.06
C PRO A 579 -42.37 33.24 17.51
N THR A 580 -43.56 32.68 17.74
CA THR A 580 -44.13 32.45 19.08
C THR A 580 -43.72 31.09 19.65
N SER A 581 -43.19 30.21 18.84
CA SER A 581 -42.75 28.87 19.23
C SER A 581 -41.51 28.91 20.11
N GLN A 582 -41.52 28.17 21.21
CA GLN A 582 -40.34 27.93 22.05
C GLN A 582 -39.33 26.94 21.38
N TYR A 583 -39.76 26.28 20.32
CA TYR A 583 -38.96 25.33 19.55
C TYR A 583 -38.39 26.00 18.30
N GLY A 584 -37.45 25.35 17.64
CA GLY A 584 -36.92 25.81 16.35
C GLY A 584 -37.96 25.77 15.23
N PRO A 585 -37.63 26.24 14.02
CA PRO A 585 -38.54 26.26 12.88
C PRO A 585 -38.91 24.84 12.44
N ASP A 586 -40.08 24.69 11.84
CA ASP A 586 -40.55 23.48 11.16
C ASP A 586 -40.09 23.46 9.70
N PHE A 587 -40.17 22.29 9.09
CA PHE A 587 -39.81 22.08 7.70
C PHE A 587 -40.92 21.34 6.96
N GLU A 588 -41.47 21.99 5.96
CA GLU A 588 -42.54 21.44 5.13
C GLU A 588 -42.00 20.89 3.81
N PRO A 589 -42.39 19.65 3.41
CA PRO A 589 -42.08 19.16 2.09
C PRO A 589 -42.90 19.90 1.03
N VAL A 590 -42.22 20.40 0.01
CA VAL A 590 -42.81 21.02 -1.17
C VAL A 590 -42.71 20.01 -2.31
N PHE A 591 -43.88 19.58 -2.78
CA PHE A 591 -43.97 18.73 -3.97
C PHE A 591 -44.11 19.66 -5.18
N GLY A 592 -43.18 19.55 -6.13
CA GLY A 592 -43.33 20.27 -7.41
C GLY A 592 -44.58 19.77 -8.15
N LYS A 593 -45.31 20.74 -8.75
CA LYS A 593 -46.30 20.42 -9.77
C LYS A 593 -45.65 19.97 -11.03
#